data_a947c5bd57e723b77db81a81d0c5fbd8
#
_entry.id   a947c5bd57e723b77db81a81d0c5fbd8
#
_cell.length_a   1.000
_cell.length_b   1.000
_cell.length_c   1.000
_cell.angle_alpha   90.00
_cell.angle_beta   90.00
_cell.angle_gamma   90.00
#
_symmetry.space_group_name_H-M   'P 1'
#
loop_
_entity.id
_entity.type
_entity.pdbx_description
1 polymer ?
#
loop_
_entity_poly.entity_id
_entity_poly.type
_entity_poly.pdbx_seq_one_letter_code
_entity_poly.pdbx_strand_id
1 'polypeptide(L)'
;MEQREESKHYFTSVSEIWIDPDGIMHVMFSEGVELSLDDMKEAYALFGELGFGPGKKKSRQLLCGGPFSISKPARDYAGKSGTDFFIAAAMVTDSALMRFVINVFNSLQKHNVPFKMFAKEEEALTWLRTFPKE
;
A
#
# COMPACT_ATOMS: atom_id res chain seq x y z
N MET A 1 -26.09 -10.44 -12.05
CA MET A 1 -25.39 -10.32 -11.79
C MET A 1 -25.01 -9.54 -11.59
N GLU A 2 -24.85 -9.49 -11.23
CA GLU A 2 -24.39 -8.75 -11.06
C GLU A 2 -23.48 -8.64 -11.46
N GLN A 3 -23.62 -8.35 -11.95
CA GLN A 3 -22.49 -8.19 -12.28
C GLN A 3 -21.82 -7.31 -11.64
N ARG A 4 -21.37 -7.73 -10.96
CA ARG A 4 -20.53 -6.91 -10.33
C ARG A 4 -19.58 -6.34 -11.28
N GLU A 5 -19.41 -5.10 -11.18
CA GLU A 5 -18.47 -4.50 -11.99
C GLU A 5 -17.13 -4.92 -11.59
N GLU A 6 -16.36 -5.40 -12.50
CA GLU A 6 -15.05 -5.84 -12.16
C GLU A 6 -14.11 -4.68 -12.07
N SER A 7 -13.28 -4.64 -11.05
CA SER A 7 -12.25 -3.63 -10.94
C SER A 7 -11.24 -3.81 -12.04
N LYS A 8 -10.80 -2.71 -12.64
CA LYS A 8 -9.70 -2.78 -13.56
C LYS A 8 -8.43 -3.09 -12.82
N HIS A 9 -7.60 -3.91 -13.42
CA HIS A 9 -6.32 -4.28 -12.84
C HIS A 9 -5.20 -3.69 -13.65
N TYR A 10 -4.21 -3.16 -12.95
CA TYR A 10 -3.06 -2.52 -13.55
C TYR A 10 -1.82 -3.25 -13.07
N PHE A 11 -0.79 -3.28 -13.89
CA PHE A 11 0.40 -4.06 -13.57
C PHE A 11 1.65 -3.22 -13.66
N THR A 12 2.55 -3.42 -12.69
CA THR A 12 3.92 -2.95 -12.79
C THR A 12 4.80 -4.18 -12.97
N SER A 13 6.12 -4.00 -13.03
CA SER A 13 7.01 -5.14 -13.17
C SER A 13 6.97 -6.08 -11.97
N VAL A 14 6.53 -5.60 -10.80
CA VAL A 14 6.57 -6.40 -9.57
C VAL A 14 5.24 -6.44 -8.82
N SER A 15 4.18 -5.88 -9.38
CA SER A 15 2.91 -5.82 -8.64
C SER A 15 1.70 -5.76 -9.55
N GLU A 16 0.58 -6.09 -8.94
CA GLU A 16 -0.74 -5.96 -9.56
C GLU A 16 -1.55 -5.03 -8.67
N ILE A 17 -2.24 -4.06 -9.27
CA ILE A 17 -2.90 -2.98 -8.54
C ILE A 17 -4.34 -2.85 -9.01
N TRP A 18 -5.27 -2.72 -8.07
CA TRP A 18 -6.67 -2.42 -8.41
C TRP A 18 -7.31 -1.63 -7.27
N ILE A 19 -8.42 -0.99 -7.58
CA ILE A 19 -9.16 -0.19 -6.60
C ILE A 19 -10.50 -0.86 -6.40
N ASP A 20 -10.83 -1.18 -5.15
CA ASP A 20 -12.06 -1.91 -4.86
C ASP A 20 -13.25 -0.94 -4.77
N PRO A 21 -14.47 -1.47 -4.64
CA PRO A 21 -15.66 -0.61 -4.60
C PRO A 21 -15.67 0.40 -3.45
N ASP A 22 -14.92 0.14 -2.37
CA ASP A 22 -14.80 1.09 -1.27
C ASP A 22 -13.77 2.16 -1.54
N GLY A 23 -13.07 2.09 -2.67
CA GLY A 23 -12.04 3.05 -3.00
C GLY A 23 -10.68 2.73 -2.40
N ILE A 24 -10.51 1.54 -1.83
CA ILE A 24 -9.22 1.13 -1.29
C ILE A 24 -8.36 0.58 -2.42
N MET A 25 -7.12 1.05 -2.49
CA MET A 25 -6.20 0.59 -3.52
C MET A 25 -5.46 -0.64 -3.02
N HIS A 26 -5.62 -1.74 -3.73
CA HIS A 26 -4.93 -2.99 -3.43
C HIS A 26 -3.66 -3.06 -4.25
N VAL A 27 -2.54 -3.38 -3.59
CA VAL A 27 -1.27 -3.57 -4.28
C VAL A 27 -0.75 -4.94 -3.86
N MET A 28 -0.73 -5.88 -4.81
CA MET A 28 -0.27 -7.23 -4.55
C MET A 28 1.10 -7.41 -5.19
N PHE A 29 2.11 -7.66 -4.35
CA PHE A 29 3.48 -7.79 -4.81
C PHE A 29 3.81 -9.22 -5.21
N SER A 30 4.69 -9.34 -6.19
CA SER A 30 5.19 -10.65 -6.63
C SER A 30 6.00 -11.29 -5.51
N GLU A 31 5.99 -12.61 -5.50
CA GLU A 31 6.73 -13.39 -4.53
C GLU A 31 8.22 -13.32 -4.79
N GLY A 32 9.01 -13.20 -3.73
CA GLY A 32 10.47 -13.34 -3.85
C GLY A 32 11.19 -12.15 -4.43
N VAL A 33 10.53 -11.00 -4.53
CA VAL A 33 11.19 -9.83 -5.11
C VAL A 33 11.77 -8.94 -4.02
N GLU A 34 12.79 -8.18 -4.38
CA GLU A 34 13.23 -7.06 -3.56
C GLU A 34 12.83 -5.79 -4.28
N LEU A 35 11.94 -5.03 -3.66
CA LEU A 35 11.45 -3.80 -4.28
C LEU A 35 12.55 -2.76 -4.30
N SER A 36 12.86 -2.27 -5.48
CA SER A 36 13.92 -1.29 -5.68
C SER A 36 13.34 0.12 -5.75
N LEU A 37 14.24 1.09 -5.77
CA LEU A 37 13.84 2.47 -5.96
C LEU A 37 13.09 2.64 -7.28
N ASP A 38 13.57 1.99 -8.34
CA ASP A 38 12.91 2.08 -9.64
C ASP A 38 11.51 1.48 -9.59
N ASP A 39 11.35 0.38 -8.84
CA ASP A 39 10.03 -0.23 -8.67
C ASP A 39 9.07 0.73 -7.97
N MET A 40 9.57 1.47 -6.97
CA MET A 40 8.73 2.44 -6.28
C MET A 40 8.34 3.58 -7.19
N LYS A 41 9.29 4.06 -7.98
CA LYS A 41 9.00 5.14 -8.91
C LYS A 41 7.99 4.73 -9.96
N GLU A 42 8.10 3.49 -10.43
CA GLU A 42 7.14 2.95 -11.40
C GLU A 42 5.74 2.92 -10.81
N ALA A 43 5.63 2.43 -9.57
CA ALA A 43 4.33 2.34 -8.92
C ALA A 43 3.72 3.72 -8.68
N TYR A 44 4.53 4.66 -8.21
CA TYR A 44 4.02 6.00 -7.91
C TYR A 44 3.64 6.75 -9.18
N ALA A 45 4.34 6.49 -10.29
CA ALA A 45 3.95 7.06 -11.57
C ALA A 45 2.57 6.54 -11.99
N LEU A 46 2.34 5.24 -11.78
CA LEU A 46 1.04 4.65 -12.08
C LEU A 46 -0.06 5.25 -11.19
N PHE A 47 0.24 5.44 -9.88
CA PHE A 47 -0.74 6.06 -9.00
C PHE A 47 -1.12 7.44 -9.53
N GLY A 48 -0.14 8.19 -10.04
CA GLY A 48 -0.42 9.50 -10.62
C GLY A 48 -1.34 9.41 -11.83
N GLU A 49 -1.14 8.40 -12.66
CA GLU A 49 -2.00 8.20 -13.82
C GLU A 49 -3.43 7.84 -13.40
N LEU A 50 -3.58 7.23 -12.24
CA LEU A 50 -4.88 6.85 -11.71
C LEU A 50 -5.57 7.99 -10.96
N GLY A 51 -4.92 9.14 -10.85
CA GLY A 51 -5.53 10.32 -10.24
C GLY A 51 -5.11 10.60 -8.83
N PHE A 52 -4.03 9.97 -8.35
CA PHE A 52 -3.55 10.16 -6.98
C PHE A 52 -2.20 10.86 -6.98
N GLY A 53 -1.95 11.67 -5.94
CA GLY A 53 -0.66 12.30 -5.80
C GLY A 53 -0.76 13.74 -5.37
N PRO A 54 0.35 14.49 -5.44
CA PRO A 54 0.38 15.89 -5.01
C PRO A 54 -0.66 16.70 -5.78
N GLY A 55 -1.50 17.43 -5.03
CA GLY A 55 -2.54 18.22 -5.64
C GLY A 55 -3.70 17.41 -6.19
N LYS A 56 -3.72 16.12 -5.92
CA LYS A 56 -4.75 15.22 -6.38
C LYS A 56 -5.28 14.45 -5.19
N LYS A 57 -6.09 13.42 -5.44
CA LYS A 57 -6.63 12.59 -4.38
C LYS A 57 -5.54 11.78 -3.69
N LYS A 58 -5.82 11.35 -2.48
CA LYS A 58 -4.98 10.40 -1.76
C LYS A 58 -5.78 9.13 -1.55
N SER A 59 -5.08 8.00 -1.49
CA SER A 59 -5.75 6.71 -1.38
C SER A 59 -5.47 6.05 -0.04
N ARG A 60 -6.38 5.15 0.35
CA ARG A 60 -6.14 4.20 1.42
C ARG A 60 -5.58 2.97 0.73
N GLN A 61 -4.44 2.49 1.18
CA GLN A 61 -3.73 1.45 0.43
C GLN A 61 -3.55 0.18 1.23
N LEU A 62 -3.85 -0.95 0.61
CA LEU A 62 -3.63 -2.27 1.18
C LEU A 62 -2.51 -2.95 0.41
N LEU A 63 -1.43 -3.26 1.12
CA LEU A 63 -0.26 -3.91 0.54
C LEU A 63 -0.26 -5.37 0.97
N CYS A 64 -0.17 -6.29 0.01
CA CYS A 64 -0.15 -7.70 0.32
C CYS A 64 0.70 -8.45 -0.69
N GLY A 65 0.74 -9.77 -0.56
CA GLY A 65 1.59 -10.59 -1.39
C GLY A 65 2.85 -10.96 -0.65
N GLY A 66 3.79 -11.48 -1.35
CA GLY A 66 5.06 -11.80 -0.76
C GLY A 66 5.27 -13.29 -0.64
N PRO A 67 6.40 -13.70 -0.03
CA PRO A 67 7.32 -12.81 0.68
C PRO A 67 8.05 -11.87 -0.26
N PHE A 68 8.32 -10.68 0.24
CA PHE A 68 9.10 -9.71 -0.50
C PHE A 68 9.90 -8.88 0.50
N SER A 69 10.90 -8.17 0.00
CA SER A 69 11.66 -7.23 0.82
C SER A 69 11.69 -5.88 0.10
N ILE A 70 12.14 -4.86 0.81
CA ILE A 70 12.20 -3.51 0.26
C ILE A 70 13.59 -2.95 0.53
N SER A 71 14.26 -2.49 -0.51
CA SER A 71 15.60 -1.92 -0.35
C SER A 71 15.51 -0.61 0.45
N LYS A 72 16.64 -0.21 1.01
CA LYS A 72 16.65 1.03 1.79
C LYS A 72 16.27 2.24 0.94
N PRO A 73 16.83 2.42 -0.27
CA PRO A 73 16.41 3.56 -1.10
C PRO A 73 14.91 3.55 -1.39
N ALA A 74 14.33 2.36 -1.60
CA ALA A 74 12.90 2.24 -1.85
C ALA A 74 12.10 2.65 -0.61
N ARG A 75 12.54 2.22 0.57
CA ARG A 75 11.85 2.58 1.81
C ARG A 75 11.92 4.10 2.05
N ASP A 76 13.08 4.68 1.80
CA ASP A 76 13.25 6.12 2.00
C ASP A 76 12.35 6.91 1.05
N TYR A 77 12.27 6.46 -0.19
CA TYR A 77 11.42 7.11 -1.18
C TYR A 77 9.95 7.01 -0.80
N ALA A 78 9.52 5.82 -0.38
CA ALA A 78 8.13 5.61 0.02
C ALA A 78 7.77 6.46 1.23
N GLY A 79 8.67 6.54 2.21
CA GLY A 79 8.42 7.36 3.40
C GLY A 79 8.32 8.83 3.08
N LYS A 80 9.18 9.30 2.18
CA LYS A 80 9.20 10.70 1.82
C LYS A 80 8.02 11.09 0.96
N SER A 81 7.67 10.24 0.00
CA SER A 81 6.63 10.56 -0.97
C SER A 81 5.23 10.14 -0.55
N GLY A 82 5.14 9.23 0.44
CA GLY A 82 3.85 8.68 0.81
C GLY A 82 2.83 9.69 1.26
N THR A 83 3.29 10.80 1.89
CA THR A 83 2.37 11.81 2.39
C THR A 83 1.58 12.48 1.27
N ASP A 84 2.09 12.43 0.05
CA ASP A 84 1.42 13.02 -1.10
C ASP A 84 0.43 12.08 -1.75
N PHE A 85 0.53 10.78 -1.46
CA PHE A 85 -0.26 9.77 -2.18
C PHE A 85 -1.25 9.03 -1.29
N PHE A 86 -1.00 8.92 0.02
CA PHE A 86 -1.77 8.03 0.86
C PHE A 86 -2.42 8.72 2.05
N ILE A 87 -3.66 8.32 2.33
CA ILE A 87 -4.34 8.68 3.58
C ILE A 87 -3.82 7.77 4.68
N ALA A 88 -3.72 6.48 4.37
CA ALA A 88 -3.26 5.45 5.29
C ALA A 88 -2.84 4.25 4.49
N ALA A 89 -1.95 3.45 5.04
CA ALA A 89 -1.48 2.23 4.38
C ALA A 89 -1.46 1.09 5.38
N ALA A 90 -1.90 -0.08 4.94
CA ALA A 90 -1.87 -1.30 5.74
C ALA A 90 -1.12 -2.36 4.96
N MET A 91 -0.36 -3.19 5.65
CA MET A 91 0.35 -4.29 5.02
C MET A 91 -0.05 -5.59 5.69
N VAL A 92 -0.31 -6.62 4.89
CA VAL A 92 -0.67 -7.93 5.38
C VAL A 92 0.53 -8.85 5.26
N THR A 93 0.93 -9.44 6.38
CA THR A 93 2.04 -10.40 6.40
C THR A 93 1.77 -11.43 7.46
N ASP A 94 2.21 -12.66 7.23
CA ASP A 94 2.05 -13.73 8.21
C ASP A 94 3.23 -13.84 9.17
N SER A 95 4.22 -12.96 9.06
CA SER A 95 5.35 -12.95 9.97
C SER A 95 5.02 -12.16 11.23
N ALA A 96 4.81 -12.88 12.33
CA ALA A 96 4.48 -12.23 13.62
C ALA A 96 5.58 -11.29 14.08
N LEU A 97 6.84 -11.71 13.90
CA LEU A 97 7.95 -10.88 14.32
C LEU A 97 8.01 -9.59 13.53
N MET A 98 7.83 -9.70 12.21
CA MET A 98 7.86 -8.51 11.36
C MET A 98 6.75 -7.55 11.75
N ARG A 99 5.54 -8.06 11.99
CA ARG A 99 4.42 -7.21 12.40
C ARG A 99 4.73 -6.49 13.69
N PHE A 100 5.27 -7.22 14.66
CA PHE A 100 5.59 -6.64 15.95
C PHE A 100 6.62 -5.52 15.83
N VAL A 101 7.72 -5.80 15.12
CA VAL A 101 8.82 -4.83 14.99
C VAL A 101 8.35 -3.56 14.30
N ILE A 102 7.63 -3.72 13.18
CA ILE A 102 7.20 -2.57 12.40
C ILE A 102 6.16 -1.75 13.16
N ASN A 103 5.22 -2.41 13.83
CA ASN A 103 4.18 -1.68 14.54
C ASN A 103 4.75 -0.92 15.74
N VAL A 104 5.71 -1.52 16.43
CA VAL A 104 6.37 -0.82 17.53
C VAL A 104 7.15 0.37 16.99
N PHE A 105 7.89 0.17 15.91
CA PHE A 105 8.64 1.24 15.29
C PHE A 105 7.73 2.39 14.88
N ASN A 106 6.61 2.07 14.26
CA ASN A 106 5.67 3.10 13.84
C ASN A 106 5.08 3.85 15.02
N SER A 107 4.88 3.18 16.15
CA SER A 107 4.29 3.84 17.31
C SER A 107 5.28 4.80 17.96
N LEU A 108 6.59 4.60 17.73
CA LEU A 108 7.62 5.45 18.31
C LEU A 108 8.03 6.58 17.39
N GLN A 109 7.65 6.52 16.14
CA GLN A 109 8.03 7.51 15.16
C GLN A 109 6.85 8.39 14.80
N LYS A 110 7.14 9.62 14.43
CA LYS A 110 6.10 10.48 13.93
C LYS A 110 6.01 10.29 12.44
N HIS A 111 4.94 9.69 12.01
CA HIS A 111 4.70 9.44 10.61
C HIS A 111 3.57 10.33 10.14
N ASN A 112 3.71 10.85 8.94
CA ASN A 112 2.65 11.65 8.35
C ASN A 112 1.54 10.78 7.78
N VAL A 113 1.85 9.51 7.52
CA VAL A 113 0.85 8.58 6.99
C VAL A 113 0.71 7.43 7.98
N PRO A 114 -0.48 7.21 8.54
CA PRO A 114 -0.68 6.04 9.40
C PRO A 114 -0.35 4.76 8.64
N PHE A 115 0.47 3.90 9.25
CA PHE A 115 0.88 2.64 8.64
C PHE A 115 0.81 1.56 9.69
N LYS A 116 0.19 0.42 9.34
CA LYS A 116 0.05 -0.67 10.29
C LYS A 116 0.11 -2.01 9.57
N MET A 117 0.67 -3.02 10.24
CA MET A 117 0.77 -4.36 9.68
C MET A 117 -0.22 -5.28 10.37
N PHE A 118 -0.81 -6.18 9.60
CA PHE A 118 -1.84 -7.10 10.06
C PHE A 118 -1.53 -8.52 9.63
N ALA A 119 -2.09 -9.47 10.36
CA ALA A 119 -1.99 -10.88 9.99
C ALA A 119 -2.99 -11.27 8.92
N LYS A 120 -4.13 -10.59 8.88
CA LYS A 120 -5.22 -10.95 7.98
C LYS A 120 -5.71 -9.77 7.20
N GLU A 121 -6.02 -10.04 5.94
CA GLU A 121 -6.51 -9.01 5.04
C GLU A 121 -7.78 -8.36 5.56
N GLU A 122 -8.68 -9.16 6.11
CA GLU A 122 -9.94 -8.66 6.64
C GLU A 122 -9.75 -7.61 7.71
N GLU A 123 -8.80 -7.86 8.61
CA GLU A 123 -8.50 -6.92 9.69
C GLU A 123 -7.90 -5.64 9.13
N ALA A 124 -7.05 -5.76 8.13
CA ALA A 124 -6.44 -4.60 7.49
C ALA A 124 -7.50 -3.74 6.81
N LEU A 125 -8.43 -4.37 6.09
CA LEU A 125 -9.49 -3.64 5.42
C LEU A 125 -10.40 -2.93 6.41
N THR A 126 -10.72 -3.60 7.51
CA THR A 126 -11.54 -2.98 8.55
C THR A 126 -10.89 -1.73 9.09
N TRP A 127 -9.57 -1.80 9.34
CA TRP A 127 -8.83 -0.65 9.83
C TRP A 127 -8.81 0.48 8.78
N LEU A 128 -8.56 0.14 7.52
CA LEU A 128 -8.51 1.15 6.46
C LEU A 128 -9.85 1.85 6.28
N ARG A 129 -10.95 1.12 6.51
CA ARG A 129 -12.28 1.71 6.38
C ARG A 129 -12.59 2.72 7.47
N THR A 130 -11.79 2.79 8.54
CA THR A 130 -11.98 3.81 9.56
C THR A 130 -11.51 5.18 9.08
N PHE A 131 -10.74 5.23 7.99
CA PHE A 131 -10.30 6.49 7.42
C PHE A 131 -11.25 6.91 6.30
N PRO A 132 -11.54 8.20 6.18
CA PRO A 132 -12.51 8.64 5.17
C PRO A 132 -11.93 8.51 3.76
N LYS A 133 -12.82 8.34 2.81
CA LYS A 133 -12.45 8.44 1.40
C LYS A 133 -12.17 9.88 1.07
N GLU A 134 -11.38 10.07 0.06
CA GLU A 134 -11.20 11.41 -0.49
C GLU A 134 -12.04 11.65 -1.69
#